data_49be553ec6ffc90a499a2b0676d4c6da
#
_entry.id   49be553ec6ffc90a499a2b0676d4c6da
#
_cell.length_a   1.000
_cell.length_b   1.000
_cell.length_c   1.000
_cell.angle_alpha   90.00
_cell.angle_beta   90.00
_cell.angle_gamma   90.00
#
_symmetry.space_group_name_H-M   'P 1'
#
loop_
_entity.id
_entity.type
_entity.pdbx_description
1 polymer ?
#
loop_
_entity_poly.entity_id
_entity_poly.type
_entity_poly.pdbx_seq_one_letter_code
_entity_poly.pdbx_strand_id
1 'polypeptide(L)'
;MYQLKGAFDIEISSIFLQPFARFLHYRYRKFLLLPAPSTEASNQQRGFNHVINIFSCLNLPILPIFLKTAEVKQAGLNYYQRQEIGQHLKIISPEKIRNKNVLIVDDVKTTGATIRAMIDLAKAHHAKKISVLVLAETKVNSNKTLNVYD
;
A
#
# COMPACT_ATOMS: atom_id res chain seq x y z
N MET A 1 -16.66 21.56 7.97
CA MET A 1 -15.46 21.69 8.81
C MET A 1 -14.63 20.38 8.91
N TYR A 2 -14.80 19.44 7.97
CA TYR A 2 -14.11 18.12 7.96
C TYR A 2 -13.10 17.93 6.82
N GLN A 3 -12.94 18.89 5.91
CA GLN A 3 -12.03 18.78 4.75
C GLN A 3 -10.56 19.12 5.03
N LEU A 4 -10.27 19.81 6.14
CA LEU A 4 -8.92 20.25 6.49
C LEU A 4 -8.02 19.14 7.09
N LYS A 5 -8.59 18.12 7.72
CA LYS A 5 -7.80 17.05 8.35
C LYS A 5 -7.04 16.17 7.34
N GLY A 6 -7.65 15.87 6.18
CA GLY A 6 -7.02 14.98 5.19
C GLY A 6 -5.86 15.60 4.43
N ALA A 7 -5.83 16.92 4.22
CA ALA A 7 -4.73 17.60 3.53
C ALA A 7 -3.50 17.79 4.45
N PHE A 8 -3.74 18.11 5.72
CA PHE A 8 -2.67 18.24 6.72
C PHE A 8 -1.94 16.93 6.98
N ASP A 9 -2.65 15.80 7.01
CA ASP A 9 -2.04 14.48 7.25
C ASP A 9 -1.10 14.07 6.10
N ILE A 10 -1.38 14.48 4.87
CA ILE A 10 -0.56 14.16 3.69
C ILE A 10 0.73 14.97 3.67
N GLU A 11 0.66 16.28 3.93
CA GLU A 11 1.83 17.14 3.98
C GLU A 11 2.76 16.74 5.12
N ILE A 12 2.20 16.44 6.29
CA ILE A 12 2.96 15.97 7.45
C ILE A 12 3.64 14.63 7.15
N SER A 13 2.95 13.70 6.49
CA SER A 13 3.50 12.37 6.18
C SER A 13 4.69 12.45 5.22
N SER A 14 4.66 13.33 4.21
CA SER A 14 5.78 13.55 3.31
C SER A 14 6.98 14.19 4.02
N ILE A 15 6.74 15.11 4.95
CA ILE A 15 7.77 15.75 5.77
C ILE A 15 8.51 14.72 6.63
N PHE A 16 7.82 13.73 7.19
CA PHE A 16 8.45 12.68 8.01
C PHE A 16 9.40 11.79 7.21
N LEU A 17 9.14 11.55 5.92
CA LEU A 17 10.01 10.73 5.07
C LEU A 17 11.23 11.49 4.57
N GLN A 18 11.17 12.82 4.41
CA GLN A 18 12.24 13.61 3.81
C GLN A 18 13.61 13.41 4.46
N PRO A 19 13.75 13.39 5.80
CA PRO A 19 15.04 13.16 6.44
C PRO A 19 15.67 11.81 6.09
N PHE A 20 14.83 10.82 5.82
CA PHE A 20 15.24 9.44 5.49
C PHE A 20 15.28 9.16 3.99
N ALA A 21 14.81 10.07 3.15
CA ALA A 21 14.62 9.85 1.72
C ALA A 21 15.90 9.40 1.02
N ARG A 22 17.03 10.05 1.31
CA ARG A 22 18.35 9.68 0.71
C ARG A 22 18.80 8.29 1.12
N PHE A 23 18.64 7.94 2.40
CA PHE A 23 18.98 6.61 2.92
C PHE A 23 18.08 5.54 2.29
N LEU A 24 16.76 5.77 2.26
CA LEU A 24 15.79 4.84 1.69
C LEU A 24 15.98 4.70 0.17
N HIS A 25 16.26 5.81 -0.53
CA HIS A 25 16.62 5.76 -1.95
C HIS A 25 17.82 4.82 -2.18
N TYR A 26 18.92 5.01 -1.44
CA TYR A 26 20.09 4.17 -1.58
C TYR A 26 19.80 2.70 -1.25
N ARG A 27 19.05 2.44 -0.18
CA ARG A 27 18.66 1.10 0.29
C ARG A 27 17.81 0.35 -0.71
N TYR A 28 16.89 1.07 -1.39
CA TYR A 28 15.89 0.50 -2.30
C TYR A 28 16.11 0.87 -3.78
N ARG A 29 17.26 1.40 -4.16
CA ARG A 29 17.56 1.87 -5.53
C ARG A 29 17.35 0.83 -6.64
N LYS A 30 17.31 -0.46 -6.31
CA LYS A 30 17.07 -1.56 -7.24
C LYS A 30 15.63 -2.11 -7.16
N PHE A 31 14.74 -1.40 -6.51
CA PHE A 31 13.36 -1.81 -6.31
C PHE A 31 12.39 -0.97 -7.14
N LEU A 32 11.30 -1.59 -7.58
CA LEU A 32 10.12 -0.92 -8.10
C LEU A 32 9.18 -0.63 -6.94
N LEU A 33 8.72 0.60 -6.82
CA LEU A 33 7.81 1.02 -5.77
C LEU A 33 6.37 0.72 -6.19
N LEU A 34 5.67 -0.08 -5.41
CA LEU A 34 4.31 -0.51 -5.63
C LEU A 34 3.39 0.12 -4.58
N PRO A 35 2.70 1.24 -4.91
CA PRO A 35 1.81 1.89 -3.96
C PRO A 35 0.54 1.07 -3.71
N ALA A 36 0.07 1.07 -2.47
CA ALA A 36 -1.23 0.50 -2.13
C ALA A 36 -2.33 1.25 -2.87
N PRO A 37 -3.34 0.53 -3.40
CA PRO A 37 -4.41 1.14 -4.15
C PRO A 37 -5.38 1.87 -3.20
N SER A 38 -5.68 3.12 -3.52
CA SER A 38 -6.78 3.86 -2.91
C SER A 38 -8.12 3.40 -3.47
N THR A 39 -9.20 3.59 -2.73
CA THR A 39 -10.56 3.40 -3.28
C THR A 39 -10.86 4.48 -4.32
N GLU A 40 -11.67 4.16 -5.35
CA GLU A 40 -12.10 5.15 -6.35
C GLU A 40 -12.77 6.36 -5.70
N ALA A 41 -13.61 6.14 -4.67
CA ALA A 41 -14.23 7.22 -3.91
C ALA A 41 -13.20 8.16 -3.26
N SER A 42 -12.11 7.60 -2.70
CA SER A 42 -11.02 8.41 -2.11
C SER A 42 -10.22 9.15 -3.19
N ASN A 43 -10.02 8.55 -4.36
CA ASN A 43 -9.33 9.17 -5.47
C ASN A 43 -10.19 10.27 -6.13
N GLN A 44 -11.51 10.07 -6.27
CA GLN A 44 -12.43 11.09 -6.79
C GLN A 44 -12.53 12.31 -5.88
N GLN A 45 -12.53 12.10 -4.56
CA GLN A 45 -12.54 13.21 -3.59
C GLN A 45 -11.21 14.00 -3.55
N ARG A 46 -10.08 13.34 -3.81
CA ARG A 46 -8.73 13.92 -3.66
C ARG A 46 -8.04 14.20 -4.99
N GLY A 47 -8.53 13.65 -6.12
CA GLY A 47 -7.94 13.79 -7.44
C GLY A 47 -6.63 13.04 -7.68
N PHE A 48 -6.07 12.35 -6.65
CA PHE A 48 -4.79 11.63 -6.76
C PHE A 48 -4.63 10.54 -5.69
N ASN A 49 -3.73 9.59 -5.94
CA ASN A 49 -3.35 8.59 -4.96
C ASN A 49 -2.31 9.20 -3.98
N HIS A 50 -2.74 9.47 -2.75
CA HIS A 50 -1.91 10.10 -1.71
C HIS A 50 -0.63 9.30 -1.38
N VAL A 51 -0.69 7.96 -1.44
CA VAL A 51 0.49 7.10 -1.20
C VAL A 51 1.60 7.41 -2.21
N ILE A 52 1.24 7.65 -3.48
CA ILE A 52 2.22 8.05 -4.50
C ILE A 52 2.90 9.35 -4.12
N ASN A 53 2.14 10.36 -3.69
CA ASN A 53 2.71 11.66 -3.32
C ASN A 53 3.64 11.55 -2.11
N ILE A 54 3.25 10.80 -1.09
CA ILE A 54 4.07 10.58 0.11
C ILE A 54 5.43 9.97 -0.26
N PHE A 55 5.43 8.92 -1.08
CA PHE A 55 6.64 8.17 -1.39
C PHE A 55 7.42 8.67 -2.62
N SER A 56 6.92 9.69 -3.33
CA SER A 56 7.62 10.29 -4.48
C SER A 56 8.99 10.88 -4.11
N CYS A 57 9.15 11.35 -2.86
CA CYS A 57 10.43 11.87 -2.36
C CYS A 57 11.56 10.83 -2.37
N LEU A 58 11.25 9.54 -2.44
CA LEU A 58 12.25 8.48 -2.54
C LEU A 58 12.91 8.41 -3.93
N ASN A 59 12.35 9.10 -4.93
CA ASN A 59 12.88 9.12 -6.30
C ASN A 59 13.18 7.70 -6.85
N LEU A 60 12.26 6.77 -6.63
CA LEU A 60 12.28 5.40 -7.14
C LEU A 60 11.25 5.25 -8.26
N PRO A 61 11.44 4.31 -9.21
CA PRO A 61 10.42 4.02 -10.21
C PRO A 61 9.11 3.56 -9.56
N ILE A 62 8.03 4.31 -9.76
CA ILE A 62 6.70 4.02 -9.21
C ILE A 62 5.86 3.27 -10.22
N LEU A 63 5.26 2.16 -9.80
CA LEU A 63 4.45 1.30 -10.64
C LEU A 63 3.09 1.01 -9.96
N PRO A 64 2.04 1.81 -10.23
CA PRO A 64 0.72 1.64 -9.61
C PRO A 64 -0.09 0.56 -10.35
N ILE A 65 0.24 -0.70 -10.12
CA ILE A 65 -0.37 -1.85 -10.81
C ILE A 65 -1.45 -2.56 -10.01
N PHE A 66 -1.68 -2.16 -8.77
CA PHE A 66 -2.75 -2.73 -7.96
C PHE A 66 -4.01 -1.88 -8.05
N LEU A 67 -5.14 -2.53 -8.26
CA LEU A 67 -6.47 -1.91 -8.29
C LEU A 67 -7.36 -2.59 -7.26
N LYS A 68 -8.15 -1.80 -6.52
CA LYS A 68 -9.30 -2.31 -5.78
C LYS A 68 -10.46 -2.48 -6.75
N THR A 69 -10.97 -3.69 -6.87
CA THR A 69 -12.25 -3.92 -7.55
C THR A 69 -13.35 -3.36 -6.64
N ALA A 70 -14.25 -2.56 -7.22
CA ALA A 70 -15.39 -2.03 -6.48
C ALA A 70 -16.17 -3.17 -5.82
N GLU A 71 -16.51 -3.02 -4.55
CA GLU A 71 -17.49 -3.87 -3.90
C GLU A 71 -18.79 -3.73 -4.69
N VAL A 72 -19.27 -4.83 -5.29
CA VAL A 72 -20.67 -4.93 -5.63
C VAL A 72 -21.41 -4.84 -4.30
N LYS A 73 -22.08 -3.71 -4.05
CA LYS A 73 -22.95 -3.52 -2.89
C LYS A 73 -24.09 -4.55 -2.98
N GLN A 74 -23.84 -5.75 -2.51
CA GLN A 74 -24.90 -6.67 -2.14
C GLN A 74 -25.29 -6.31 -0.70
N ALA A 75 -26.38 -5.57 -0.57
CA ALA A 75 -27.05 -5.38 0.70
C ALA A 75 -27.40 -6.77 1.26
N GLY A 76 -26.76 -7.17 2.37
CA GLY A 76 -27.13 -8.39 3.09
C GLY A 76 -25.99 -9.30 3.55
N LEU A 77 -24.72 -8.93 3.42
CA LEU A 77 -23.62 -9.81 3.76
C LEU A 77 -23.19 -9.72 5.24
N ASN A 78 -23.17 -10.89 5.92
CA ASN A 78 -22.82 -11.09 7.32
C ASN A 78 -21.34 -10.82 7.64
N TYR A 79 -21.04 -10.59 8.95
CA TYR A 79 -19.74 -10.29 9.56
C TYR A 79 -18.55 -11.18 9.09
N TYR A 80 -18.78 -12.42 8.72
CA TYR A 80 -17.75 -13.36 8.24
C TYR A 80 -17.17 -13.02 6.86
N GLN A 81 -17.86 -12.23 6.05
CA GLN A 81 -17.44 -11.86 4.70
C GLN A 81 -16.51 -10.65 4.66
N ARG A 82 -16.34 -9.93 5.78
CA ARG A 82 -15.35 -8.85 5.91
C ARG A 82 -13.91 -9.34 5.99
N GLN A 83 -13.66 -10.64 6.17
CA GLN A 83 -12.32 -11.22 6.13
C GLN A 83 -11.80 -11.43 4.69
N GLU A 84 -12.64 -11.29 3.68
CA GLU A 84 -12.29 -11.47 2.27
C GLU A 84 -11.79 -10.19 1.57
N ILE A 85 -11.29 -9.20 2.32
CA ILE A 85 -10.72 -7.95 1.72
C ILE A 85 -9.61 -8.26 0.70
N GLY A 86 -8.97 -9.41 0.80
CA GLY A 86 -7.99 -9.89 -0.18
C GLY A 86 -8.58 -10.25 -1.55
N GLN A 87 -9.88 -10.54 -1.65
CA GLN A 87 -10.51 -10.96 -2.92
C GLN A 87 -10.84 -9.79 -3.87
N HIS A 88 -10.74 -8.54 -3.38
CA HIS A 88 -11.07 -7.35 -4.17
C HIS A 88 -9.84 -6.61 -4.71
N LEU A 89 -8.69 -7.27 -4.72
CA LEU A 89 -7.46 -6.70 -5.26
C LEU A 89 -7.07 -7.39 -6.55
N LYS A 90 -6.85 -6.60 -7.60
CA LYS A 90 -6.33 -7.08 -8.89
C LYS A 90 -4.98 -6.44 -9.19
N ILE A 91 -4.14 -7.20 -9.89
CA ILE A 91 -2.90 -6.69 -10.46
C ILE A 91 -3.07 -6.51 -11.97
N ILE A 92 -2.70 -5.35 -12.46
CA ILE A 92 -2.62 -5.06 -13.89
C ILE A 92 -1.15 -5.08 -14.32
N SER A 93 -0.88 -5.58 -15.53
CA SER A 93 0.50 -5.66 -16.07
C SER A 93 1.47 -6.42 -15.15
N PRO A 94 1.13 -7.66 -14.72
CA PRO A 94 1.95 -8.43 -13.78
C PRO A 94 3.35 -8.79 -14.34
N GLU A 95 3.50 -8.80 -15.66
CA GLU A 95 4.78 -9.03 -16.35
C GLU A 95 5.86 -8.02 -15.95
N LYS A 96 5.45 -6.80 -15.54
CA LYS A 96 6.36 -5.72 -15.14
C LYS A 96 7.12 -6.00 -13.85
N ILE A 97 6.61 -6.88 -12.98
CA ILE A 97 7.26 -7.23 -11.70
C ILE A 97 7.97 -8.58 -11.72
N ARG A 98 7.82 -9.34 -12.79
CA ARG A 98 8.46 -10.66 -12.91
C ARG A 98 9.98 -10.54 -12.81
N ASN A 99 10.58 -11.31 -11.91
CA ASN A 99 12.01 -11.29 -11.59
C ASN A 99 12.57 -9.92 -11.16
N LYS A 100 11.69 -9.00 -10.67
CA LYS A 100 12.09 -7.69 -10.14
C LYS A 100 12.01 -7.66 -8.62
N ASN A 101 12.83 -6.82 -8.02
CA ASN A 101 12.68 -6.48 -6.61
C ASN A 101 11.55 -5.44 -6.49
N VAL A 102 10.62 -5.63 -5.58
CA VAL A 102 9.45 -4.77 -5.39
C VAL A 102 9.35 -4.27 -3.96
N LEU A 103 9.05 -3.00 -3.78
CA LEU A 103 8.81 -2.34 -2.51
C LEU A 103 7.34 -1.93 -2.46
N ILE A 104 6.54 -2.66 -1.69
CA ILE A 104 5.15 -2.33 -1.42
C ILE A 104 5.12 -1.19 -0.40
N VAL A 105 4.37 -0.13 -0.69
CA VAL A 105 4.27 1.04 0.20
C VAL A 105 2.81 1.37 0.52
N ASP A 106 2.57 1.76 1.78
CA ASP A 106 1.28 2.24 2.26
C ASP A 106 1.51 3.33 3.32
N ASP A 107 0.51 4.18 3.57
CA ASP A 107 0.60 5.22 4.61
C ASP A 107 0.38 4.61 6.00
N VAL A 108 -0.70 3.85 6.20
CA VAL A 108 -1.08 3.28 7.49
C VAL A 108 -1.46 1.81 7.35
N LYS A 109 -0.72 0.97 8.05
CA LYS A 109 -1.09 -0.44 8.20
C LYS A 109 -2.05 -0.59 9.38
N THR A 110 -3.33 -0.86 9.09
CA THR A 110 -4.34 -1.22 10.11
C THR A 110 -4.31 -2.73 10.38
N THR A 111 -5.13 -3.52 9.71
CA THR A 111 -5.12 -4.99 9.80
C THR A 111 -4.02 -5.65 8.97
N GLY A 112 -3.44 -4.91 8.03
CA GLY A 112 -2.47 -5.41 7.06
C GLY A 112 -3.07 -6.32 5.97
N ALA A 113 -4.39 -6.42 5.87
CA ALA A 113 -5.05 -7.29 4.89
C ALA A 113 -4.70 -6.89 3.44
N THR A 114 -4.72 -5.59 3.13
CA THR A 114 -4.33 -5.07 1.81
C THR A 114 -2.88 -5.43 1.48
N ILE A 115 -1.97 -5.18 2.42
CA ILE A 115 -0.54 -5.48 2.23
C ILE A 115 -0.32 -6.98 2.03
N ARG A 116 -0.97 -7.84 2.81
CA ARG A 116 -0.89 -9.31 2.62
C ARG A 116 -1.36 -9.73 1.23
N ALA A 117 -2.52 -9.22 0.78
CA ALA A 117 -3.02 -9.51 -0.56
C ALA A 117 -2.06 -9.04 -1.66
N MET A 118 -1.43 -7.86 -1.51
CA MET A 118 -0.41 -7.38 -2.45
C MET A 118 0.83 -8.27 -2.47
N ILE A 119 1.29 -8.75 -1.31
CA ILE A 119 2.41 -9.68 -1.20
C ILE A 119 2.08 -10.99 -1.92
N ASP A 120 0.90 -11.56 -1.68
CA ASP A 120 0.48 -12.82 -2.28
C ASP A 120 0.38 -12.71 -3.81
N LEU A 121 -0.19 -11.63 -4.32
CA LEU A 121 -0.22 -11.35 -5.75
C LEU A 121 1.20 -11.17 -6.34
N ALA A 122 2.08 -10.44 -5.65
CA ALA A 122 3.45 -10.24 -6.11
C ALA A 122 4.24 -11.56 -6.14
N LYS A 123 4.04 -12.45 -5.15
CA LYS A 123 4.61 -13.81 -5.15
C LYS A 123 4.06 -14.65 -6.30
N ALA A 124 2.75 -14.66 -6.50
CA ALA A 124 2.10 -15.41 -7.58
C ALA A 124 2.61 -15.00 -8.97
N HIS A 125 3.02 -13.74 -9.13
CA HIS A 125 3.60 -13.22 -10.37
C HIS A 125 5.13 -13.18 -10.38
N HIS A 126 5.77 -14.01 -9.53
CA HIS A 126 7.21 -14.26 -9.54
C HIS A 126 8.07 -13.02 -9.32
N ALA A 127 7.67 -12.11 -8.43
CA ALA A 127 8.58 -11.05 -7.96
C ALA A 127 9.81 -11.68 -7.29
N LYS A 128 11.02 -11.16 -7.59
CA LYS A 128 12.28 -11.72 -7.09
C LYS A 128 12.47 -11.51 -5.59
N LYS A 129 12.17 -10.31 -5.13
CA LYS A 129 12.26 -9.91 -3.72
C LYS A 129 11.12 -8.96 -3.41
N ILE A 130 10.48 -9.15 -2.27
CA ILE A 130 9.38 -8.31 -1.81
C ILE A 130 9.80 -7.69 -0.49
N SER A 131 9.68 -6.37 -0.39
CA SER A 131 9.85 -5.60 0.84
C SER A 131 8.62 -4.74 1.06
N VAL A 132 8.34 -4.37 2.31
CA VAL A 132 7.21 -3.52 2.68
C VAL A 132 7.72 -2.33 3.46
N LEU A 133 7.17 -1.15 3.18
CA LEU A 133 7.45 0.09 3.91
C LEU A 133 6.12 0.80 4.19
N VAL A 134 5.82 1.00 5.46
CA VAL A 134 4.64 1.74 5.94
C VAL A 134 5.09 2.86 6.87
N LEU A 135 4.35 3.98 6.89
CA LEU A 135 4.67 5.11 7.76
C LEU A 135 4.19 4.90 9.18
N ALA A 136 3.03 4.28 9.35
CA ALA A 136 2.44 4.04 10.64
C ALA A 136 1.77 2.66 10.70
N GLU A 137 1.77 2.07 11.88
CA GLU A 137 1.03 0.86 12.20
C GLU A 137 0.12 1.11 13.39
N THR A 138 -1.18 0.88 13.23
CA THR A 138 -2.10 0.90 14.36
C THR A 138 -1.99 -0.41 15.11
N LYS A 139 -1.57 -0.37 16.38
CA LYS A 139 -1.63 -1.54 17.26
C LYS A 139 -3.10 -1.84 17.55
N VAL A 140 -3.68 -2.79 16.83
CA VAL A 140 -4.88 -3.46 17.31
C VAL A 140 -4.42 -4.39 18.43
N ASN A 141 -4.89 -4.20 19.66
CA ASN A 141 -4.64 -5.10 20.77
C ASN A 141 -5.19 -6.48 20.43
N SER A 142 -4.39 -7.28 19.79
CA SER A 142 -4.58 -8.72 19.68
C SER A 142 -3.32 -9.35 20.24
N ASN A 143 -3.46 -10.04 21.36
CA ASN A 143 -2.48 -10.97 21.91
C ASN A 143 -2.17 -12.03 20.85
N LYS A 144 -1.25 -11.79 19.92
CA LYS A 144 -0.62 -12.82 19.09
C LYS A 144 0.69 -12.29 18.49
N THR A 145 1.77 -12.88 18.93
CA THR A 145 3.10 -13.13 18.37
C THR A 145 3.49 -12.37 17.10
N LEU A 146 4.51 -11.53 17.25
CA LEU A 146 5.31 -10.94 16.17
C LEU A 146 5.97 -12.05 15.34
N ASN A 147 5.57 -12.20 14.11
CA ASN A 147 6.39 -12.88 13.11
C ASN A 147 7.10 -11.82 12.28
N VAL A 148 8.38 -11.68 12.50
CA VAL A 148 9.32 -10.91 11.67
C VAL A 148 9.50 -11.73 10.39
N TYR A 149 9.18 -11.17 9.26
CA TYR A 149 9.50 -11.74 7.95
C TYR A 149 10.83 -11.14 7.49
N ASP A 150 11.89 -11.91 7.61
CA ASP A 150 13.17 -11.68 6.90
C ASP A 150 13.10 -12.18 5.46
#